data_7251d4e9aeafe378300081d89c509246
#
_entry.id   7251d4e9aeafe378300081d89c509246
#
_cell.length_a   1.000
_cell.length_b   1.000
_cell.length_c   1.000
_cell.angle_alpha   90.00
_cell.angle_beta   90.00
_cell.angle_gamma   90.00
#
_symmetry.space_group_name_H-M   'P 1'
#
loop_
_entity.id
_entity.type
_entity.pdbx_description
1 polymer ?
#
loop_
_entity_poly.entity_id
_entity_poly.type
_entity_poly.pdbx_seq_one_letter_code
_entity_poly.pdbx_strand_id
1 'polypeptide(L)'
;MYYMGVDVGSVSTNIVLLDDSLNVIEKLYLRTKGKPIKAIQDGLKILNKKYESHQIKSVGTTGSGRQMASFLIGADIVKNEITAHAVASLEIDKEVSTILEIGGQDSKIILLKNGIVTDFAMNTVCAAGTGSFLDRQAERLEIPIEDFGEYALKSKSPVRIAGRCAVFAESDMIHKQQLGYNEEDIIGGLCEAMVRNYLSNVGKGKRIRSKIFFQGGVAANIGIKVAFEKALDTEVYVPTHYNVMGAIGAAILSKEKVMRIGKTNFKGFEIAFNDFVPKNIECNGC
;
A
#
# COMPACT_ATOMS: atom_id res chain seq x y z
N MET A 1 -9.80 5.49 -24.01
CA MET A 1 -9.77 6.62 -23.05
C MET A 1 -9.42 6.06 -21.67
N TYR A 2 -8.79 6.89 -20.80
CA TYR A 2 -8.22 6.34 -19.55
C TYR A 2 -8.61 7.18 -18.34
N TYR A 3 -8.67 6.52 -17.18
CA TYR A 3 -8.90 7.12 -15.87
C TYR A 3 -7.63 6.92 -15.05
N MET A 4 -7.02 8.00 -14.59
CA MET A 4 -5.76 7.98 -13.89
C MET A 4 -5.99 8.02 -12.38
N GLY A 5 -5.34 7.13 -11.64
CA GLY A 5 -5.28 7.17 -10.19
C GLY A 5 -3.86 7.35 -9.70
N VAL A 6 -3.68 8.24 -8.74
CA VAL A 6 -2.37 8.54 -8.15
C VAL A 6 -2.45 8.39 -6.64
N ASP A 7 -1.68 7.45 -6.11
CA ASP A 7 -1.54 7.21 -4.68
C ASP A 7 -0.14 7.63 -4.24
N VAL A 8 -0.07 8.66 -3.39
CA VAL A 8 1.20 9.24 -2.95
C VAL A 8 1.43 8.91 -1.49
N GLY A 9 2.17 7.84 -1.26
CA GLY A 9 2.63 7.42 0.06
C GLY A 9 4.03 7.94 0.39
N SER A 10 4.45 7.73 1.64
CA SER A 10 5.78 8.12 2.13
C SER A 10 6.91 7.28 1.50
N VAL A 11 6.68 6.00 1.24
CA VAL A 11 7.68 5.08 0.66
C VAL A 11 7.51 4.93 -0.85
N SER A 12 6.27 4.85 -1.34
CA SER A 12 5.98 4.69 -2.77
C SER A 12 4.97 5.71 -3.27
N THR A 13 5.11 6.05 -4.54
CA THR A 13 4.13 6.80 -5.33
C THR A 13 3.66 5.88 -6.45
N ASN A 14 2.37 5.60 -6.48
CA ASN A 14 1.79 4.64 -7.41
C ASN A 14 0.87 5.36 -8.38
N ILE A 15 0.98 5.04 -9.68
CA ILE A 15 0.12 5.60 -10.71
C ILE A 15 -0.46 4.45 -11.52
N VAL A 16 -1.77 4.49 -11.76
CA VAL A 16 -2.46 3.53 -12.62
C VAL A 16 -3.27 4.25 -13.69
N LEU A 17 -3.40 3.59 -14.83
CA LEU A 17 -4.38 3.93 -15.86
C LEU A 17 -5.38 2.79 -15.98
N LEU A 18 -6.65 3.10 -15.87
CA LEU A 18 -7.74 2.17 -16.13
C LEU A 18 -8.43 2.53 -17.45
N ASP A 19 -8.89 1.52 -18.18
CA ASP A 19 -9.78 1.72 -19.35
C ASP A 19 -11.25 1.95 -18.94
N ASP A 20 -12.12 2.07 -19.94
CA ASP A 20 -13.56 2.25 -19.71
C ASP A 20 -14.21 1.03 -19.02
N SER A 21 -13.61 -0.15 -19.07
CA SER A 21 -14.05 -1.39 -18.40
C SER A 21 -13.37 -1.63 -17.05
N LEU A 22 -12.60 -0.64 -16.55
CA LEU A 22 -11.81 -0.70 -15.30
C LEU A 22 -10.66 -1.70 -15.32
N ASN A 23 -10.24 -2.18 -16.50
CA ASN A 23 -9.01 -2.97 -16.59
C ASN A 23 -7.80 -2.09 -16.37
N VAL A 24 -6.79 -2.63 -15.65
CA VAL A 24 -5.51 -1.95 -15.45
C VAL A 24 -4.68 -2.06 -16.73
N ILE A 25 -4.52 -0.94 -17.44
CA ILE A 25 -3.76 -0.85 -18.69
C ILE A 25 -2.30 -0.53 -18.42
N GLU A 26 -2.03 0.32 -17.43
CA GLU A 26 -0.67 0.66 -17.01
C GLU A 26 -0.63 0.78 -15.49
N LYS A 27 0.46 0.32 -14.88
CA LYS A 27 0.73 0.49 -13.46
C LYS A 27 2.19 0.86 -13.23
N LEU A 28 2.41 1.88 -12.45
CA LEU A 28 3.73 2.33 -12.03
C LEU A 28 3.82 2.27 -10.50
N TYR A 29 4.86 1.63 -10.01
CA TYR A 29 5.21 1.61 -8.60
C TYR A 29 6.59 2.27 -8.44
N LEU A 30 6.61 3.51 -7.95
CA LEU A 30 7.81 4.34 -7.88
C LEU A 30 8.21 4.56 -6.42
N ARG A 31 9.48 4.42 -6.09
CA ARG A 31 9.98 4.76 -4.74
C ARG A 31 9.97 6.29 -4.55
N THR A 32 9.25 6.77 -3.55
CA THR A 32 9.11 8.22 -3.26
C THR A 32 10.42 8.85 -2.80
N LYS A 33 11.23 8.15 -2.00
CA LYS A 33 12.56 8.61 -1.51
C LYS A 33 12.52 10.03 -0.91
N GLY A 34 11.45 10.38 -0.18
CA GLY A 34 11.25 11.72 0.39
C GLY A 34 11.02 12.84 -0.63
N LYS A 35 10.83 12.52 -1.91
CA LYS A 35 10.66 13.48 -3.02
C LYS A 35 9.37 13.19 -3.80
N PRO A 36 8.19 13.35 -3.18
CA PRO A 36 6.92 12.93 -3.79
C PRO A 36 6.60 13.69 -5.08
N ILE A 37 6.91 14.98 -5.17
CA ILE A 37 6.72 15.78 -6.40
C ILE A 37 7.52 15.16 -7.55
N LYS A 38 8.81 14.86 -7.30
CA LYS A 38 9.68 14.24 -8.30
C LYS A 38 9.15 12.87 -8.71
N ALA A 39 8.71 12.05 -7.77
CA ALA A 39 8.17 10.73 -8.08
C ALA A 39 6.91 10.82 -8.97
N ILE A 40 6.00 11.79 -8.71
CA ILE A 40 4.86 12.06 -9.59
C ILE A 40 5.35 12.50 -10.98
N GLN A 41 6.26 13.45 -11.06
CA GLN A 41 6.79 13.93 -12.33
C GLN A 41 7.47 12.81 -13.14
N ASP A 42 8.28 11.98 -12.49
CA ASP A 42 8.93 10.84 -13.15
C ASP A 42 7.89 9.83 -13.69
N GLY A 43 6.83 9.57 -12.92
CA GLY A 43 5.72 8.73 -13.36
C GLY A 43 4.97 9.32 -14.56
N LEU A 44 4.65 10.62 -14.53
CA LEU A 44 4.00 11.30 -15.66
C LEU A 44 4.88 11.33 -16.90
N LYS A 45 6.21 11.50 -16.77
CA LYS A 45 7.17 11.39 -17.88
C LYS A 45 7.16 10.00 -18.52
N ILE A 46 7.03 8.94 -17.70
CA ILE A 46 6.96 7.57 -18.22
C ILE A 46 5.66 7.41 -19.02
N LEU A 47 4.53 7.87 -18.48
CA LEU A 47 3.23 7.80 -19.16
C LEU A 47 3.20 8.62 -20.45
N ASN A 48 3.78 9.82 -20.46
CA ASN A 48 3.81 10.72 -21.64
C ASN A 48 4.57 10.12 -22.84
N LYS A 49 5.41 9.09 -22.63
CA LYS A 49 6.05 8.36 -23.73
C LYS A 49 5.10 7.44 -24.51
N LYS A 50 3.97 7.07 -23.90
CA LYS A 50 3.03 6.07 -24.42
C LYS A 50 1.62 6.64 -24.67
N TYR A 51 1.25 7.70 -23.95
CA TYR A 51 -0.10 8.24 -23.91
C TYR A 51 -0.07 9.76 -24.08
N GLU A 52 -1.13 10.30 -24.67
CA GLU A 52 -1.32 11.73 -24.82
C GLU A 52 -2.28 12.30 -23.77
N SER A 53 -2.10 13.56 -23.37
CA SER A 53 -2.87 14.19 -22.30
C SER A 53 -4.38 14.15 -22.56
N HIS A 54 -4.82 14.28 -23.81
CA HIS A 54 -6.24 14.26 -24.18
C HIS A 54 -6.91 12.88 -24.02
N GLN A 55 -6.13 11.80 -23.89
CA GLN A 55 -6.65 10.44 -23.63
C GLN A 55 -7.04 10.24 -22.16
N ILE A 56 -6.62 11.14 -21.25
CA ILE A 56 -6.95 11.06 -19.83
C ILE A 56 -8.28 11.78 -19.57
N LYS A 57 -9.30 11.00 -19.24
CA LYS A 57 -10.67 11.51 -18.97
C LYS A 57 -10.84 12.05 -17.55
N SER A 58 -10.14 11.49 -16.59
CA SER A 58 -10.16 11.98 -15.21
C SER A 58 -8.96 11.52 -14.41
N VAL A 59 -8.73 12.23 -13.32
CA VAL A 59 -7.64 11.96 -12.38
C VAL A 59 -8.14 11.96 -10.93
N GLY A 60 -7.83 10.90 -10.19
CA GLY A 60 -8.07 10.82 -8.76
C GLY A 60 -6.79 10.72 -7.97
N THR A 61 -6.76 11.32 -6.77
CA THR A 61 -5.60 11.23 -5.87
C THR A 61 -5.97 10.68 -4.51
N THR A 62 -5.06 9.91 -3.94
CA THR A 62 -5.13 9.35 -2.59
C THR A 62 -3.74 9.28 -1.95
N GLY A 63 -3.63 8.70 -0.79
CA GLY A 63 -2.38 8.62 -0.03
C GLY A 63 -2.17 9.81 0.91
N SER A 64 -1.08 9.78 1.66
CA SER A 64 -0.71 10.88 2.58
C SER A 64 -0.42 12.19 1.83
N GLY A 65 0.17 12.10 0.62
CA GLY A 65 0.46 13.24 -0.26
C GLY A 65 -0.67 13.65 -1.21
N ARG A 66 -1.89 13.13 -1.06
CA ARG A 66 -3.02 13.33 -1.99
C ARG A 66 -3.35 14.78 -2.31
N GLN A 67 -3.29 15.69 -1.34
CA GLN A 67 -3.62 17.12 -1.56
C GLN A 67 -2.57 17.80 -2.44
N MET A 68 -1.30 17.58 -2.13
CA MET A 68 -0.18 18.08 -2.91
C MET A 68 -0.22 17.53 -4.36
N ALA A 69 -0.46 16.22 -4.50
CA ALA A 69 -0.62 15.59 -5.81
C ALA A 69 -1.78 16.20 -6.59
N SER A 70 -2.93 16.37 -5.95
CA SER A 70 -4.11 17.00 -6.59
C SER A 70 -3.82 18.40 -7.10
N PHE A 71 -3.15 19.22 -6.29
CA PHE A 71 -2.77 20.57 -6.71
C PHE A 71 -1.80 20.54 -7.90
N LEU A 72 -0.81 19.65 -7.86
CA LEU A 72 0.19 19.52 -8.91
C LEU A 72 -0.45 19.13 -10.26
N ILE A 73 -1.22 18.05 -10.26
CA ILE A 73 -1.69 17.42 -11.52
C ILE A 73 -3.09 17.87 -11.96
N GLY A 74 -3.83 18.59 -11.12
CA GLY A 74 -5.21 18.99 -11.41
C GLY A 74 -6.17 17.80 -11.26
N ALA A 75 -6.21 17.15 -10.09
CA ALA A 75 -7.09 16.01 -9.89
C ALA A 75 -8.56 16.43 -9.78
N ASP A 76 -9.45 15.60 -10.35
CA ASP A 76 -10.90 15.80 -10.32
C ASP A 76 -11.49 15.38 -8.97
N ILE A 77 -10.82 14.46 -8.26
CA ILE A 77 -11.22 13.99 -6.94
C ILE A 77 -10.02 13.70 -6.04
N VAL A 78 -10.17 14.03 -4.77
CA VAL A 78 -9.23 13.69 -3.70
C VAL A 78 -9.96 12.84 -2.68
N LYS A 79 -9.45 11.65 -2.39
CA LYS A 79 -10.04 10.74 -1.40
C LYS A 79 -8.97 10.21 -0.44
N ASN A 80 -9.41 9.86 0.77
CA ASN A 80 -8.53 9.18 1.72
C ASN A 80 -8.27 7.74 1.29
N GLU A 81 -7.21 7.16 1.82
CA GLU A 81 -6.76 5.81 1.51
C GLU A 81 -7.78 4.74 1.87
N ILE A 82 -8.50 4.90 2.99
CA ILE A 82 -9.53 3.95 3.44
C ILE A 82 -10.60 3.77 2.37
N THR A 83 -11.12 4.89 1.85
CA THR A 83 -12.13 4.88 0.78
C THR A 83 -11.56 4.28 -0.51
N ALA A 84 -10.34 4.66 -0.90
CA ALA A 84 -9.73 4.18 -2.13
C ALA A 84 -9.50 2.65 -2.10
N HIS A 85 -8.90 2.13 -1.03
CA HIS A 85 -8.70 0.69 -0.87
C HIS A 85 -10.01 -0.09 -0.83
N ALA A 86 -11.03 0.43 -0.15
CA ALA A 86 -12.36 -0.20 -0.09
C ALA A 86 -13.01 -0.29 -1.48
N VAL A 87 -13.01 0.81 -2.23
CA VAL A 87 -13.60 0.86 -3.59
C VAL A 87 -12.89 -0.11 -4.53
N ALA A 88 -11.56 -0.13 -4.53
CA ALA A 88 -10.79 -1.06 -5.37
C ALA A 88 -11.05 -2.51 -5.02
N SER A 89 -11.19 -2.84 -3.73
CA SER A 89 -11.47 -4.22 -3.30
C SER A 89 -12.87 -4.65 -3.69
N LEU A 90 -13.87 -3.78 -3.53
CA LEU A 90 -15.25 -4.04 -3.89
C LEU A 90 -15.46 -4.14 -5.40
N GLU A 91 -14.59 -3.56 -6.21
CA GLU A 91 -14.62 -3.75 -7.67
C GLU A 91 -14.21 -5.17 -8.05
N ILE A 92 -13.27 -5.77 -7.31
CA ILE A 92 -12.82 -7.15 -7.52
C ILE A 92 -13.85 -8.14 -6.97
N ASP A 93 -14.34 -7.89 -5.76
CA ASP A 93 -15.30 -8.79 -5.10
C ASP A 93 -16.23 -8.00 -4.16
N LYS A 94 -17.52 -8.04 -4.45
CA LYS A 94 -18.54 -7.32 -3.66
C LYS A 94 -18.76 -7.88 -2.24
N GLU A 95 -18.29 -9.10 -1.98
CA GLU A 95 -18.43 -9.77 -0.69
C GLU A 95 -17.24 -9.56 0.26
N VAL A 96 -16.20 -8.80 -0.16
CA VAL A 96 -15.08 -8.45 0.72
C VAL A 96 -15.60 -7.80 2.00
N SER A 97 -15.20 -8.35 3.13
CA SER A 97 -15.61 -7.86 4.45
C SER A 97 -14.46 -7.35 5.31
N THR A 98 -13.22 -7.74 4.99
CA THR A 98 -12.03 -7.27 5.70
C THR A 98 -10.91 -7.00 4.70
N ILE A 99 -10.25 -5.86 4.83
CA ILE A 99 -9.04 -5.53 4.10
C ILE A 99 -7.92 -5.37 5.11
N LEU A 100 -6.87 -6.16 4.95
CA LEU A 100 -5.60 -6.02 5.65
C LEU A 100 -4.66 -5.29 4.69
N GLU A 101 -4.17 -4.12 5.06
CA GLU A 101 -3.22 -3.38 4.24
C GLU A 101 -1.96 -3.12 5.04
N ILE A 102 -0.81 -3.49 4.45
CA ILE A 102 0.50 -3.19 5.01
C ILE A 102 1.36 -2.52 3.96
N GLY A 103 1.55 -1.23 4.17
CA GLY A 103 2.43 -0.38 3.38
C GLY A 103 3.88 -0.40 3.87
N GLY A 104 4.66 0.55 3.35
CA GLY A 104 6.07 0.69 3.73
C GLY A 104 6.27 1.26 5.13
N GLN A 105 5.46 2.23 5.56
CA GLN A 105 5.60 2.90 6.86
C GLN A 105 4.34 2.89 7.72
N ASP A 106 3.22 2.46 7.19
CA ASP A 106 1.96 2.35 7.91
C ASP A 106 1.29 1.01 7.63
N SER A 107 0.27 0.71 8.40
CA SER A 107 -0.60 -0.43 8.17
C SER A 107 -2.04 -0.11 8.58
N LYS A 108 -3.00 -0.72 7.92
CA LYS A 108 -4.42 -0.41 8.09
C LYS A 108 -5.25 -1.68 8.07
N ILE A 109 -6.32 -1.70 8.85
CA ILE A 109 -7.40 -2.65 8.72
C ILE A 109 -8.67 -1.89 8.35
N ILE A 110 -9.44 -2.38 7.39
CA ILE A 110 -10.71 -1.79 6.96
C ILE A 110 -11.76 -2.89 7.03
N LEU A 111 -12.84 -2.62 7.75
CA LEU A 111 -13.96 -3.55 7.89
C LEU A 111 -15.15 -3.05 7.07
N LEU A 112 -15.70 -3.93 6.25
CA LEU A 112 -16.84 -3.64 5.41
C LEU A 112 -18.05 -4.50 5.82
N LYS A 113 -19.23 -3.94 5.58
CA LYS A 113 -20.49 -4.66 5.69
C LYS A 113 -21.41 -4.19 4.57
N ASN A 114 -21.88 -5.11 3.75
CA ASN A 114 -22.74 -4.79 2.60
C ASN A 114 -22.15 -3.70 1.68
N GLY A 115 -20.86 -3.78 1.40
CA GLY A 115 -20.15 -2.80 0.54
C GLY A 115 -19.85 -1.44 1.17
N ILE A 116 -20.12 -1.27 2.47
CA ILE A 116 -19.91 -0.01 3.18
C ILE A 116 -18.83 -0.19 4.24
N VAL A 117 -17.88 0.75 4.30
CA VAL A 117 -16.87 0.79 5.39
C VAL A 117 -17.59 1.11 6.70
N THR A 118 -17.52 0.18 7.64
CA THR A 118 -18.16 0.31 8.96
C THR A 118 -17.19 0.65 10.06
N ASP A 119 -15.91 0.28 9.89
CA ASP A 119 -14.87 0.55 10.89
C ASP A 119 -13.49 0.45 10.23
N PHE A 120 -12.50 1.10 10.79
CA PHE A 120 -11.10 0.98 10.39
C PHE A 120 -10.15 1.31 11.55
N ALA A 121 -8.91 0.89 11.43
CA ALA A 121 -7.82 1.35 12.28
C ALA A 121 -6.55 1.49 11.45
N MET A 122 -5.67 2.38 11.91
CA MET A 122 -4.37 2.63 11.26
C MET A 122 -3.26 2.61 12.30
N ASN A 123 -2.12 2.04 11.92
CA ASN A 123 -0.87 2.18 12.64
C ASN A 123 0.08 3.06 11.82
N THR A 124 0.33 4.25 12.31
CA THR A 124 1.23 5.23 11.68
C THR A 124 2.49 5.49 12.50
N VAL A 125 2.66 4.80 13.62
CA VAL A 125 3.72 5.10 14.59
C VAL A 125 4.68 3.93 14.78
N CYS A 126 4.18 2.68 14.80
CA CYS A 126 4.99 1.50 15.12
C CYS A 126 5.55 0.85 13.84
N ALA A 127 6.86 0.93 13.63
CA ALA A 127 7.54 0.33 12.49
C ALA A 127 7.43 -1.21 12.44
N ALA A 128 7.30 -1.89 13.60
CA ALA A 128 7.29 -3.36 13.68
C ALA A 128 6.17 -4.05 12.85
N GLY A 129 5.11 -3.32 12.50
CA GLY A 129 4.00 -3.81 11.69
C GLY A 129 4.00 -3.25 10.26
N THR A 130 5.15 -2.88 9.70
CA THR A 130 5.27 -2.22 8.38
C THR A 130 6.34 -2.83 7.50
N GLY A 131 6.28 -2.57 6.19
CA GLY A 131 7.25 -3.10 5.22
C GLY A 131 8.69 -2.66 5.49
N SER A 132 8.91 -1.42 5.96
CA SER A 132 10.25 -0.92 6.28
C SER A 132 10.94 -1.74 7.40
N PHE A 133 10.17 -2.37 8.28
CA PHE A 133 10.75 -3.30 9.25
C PHE A 133 11.29 -4.55 8.56
N LEU A 134 10.52 -5.14 7.64
CA LEU A 134 10.98 -6.32 6.89
C LEU A 134 12.16 -6.00 5.97
N ASP A 135 12.12 -4.87 5.25
CA ASP A 135 13.22 -4.41 4.40
C ASP A 135 14.54 -4.35 5.21
N ARG A 136 14.47 -3.78 6.42
CA ARG A 136 15.63 -3.69 7.31
C ARG A 136 16.13 -5.05 7.81
N GLN A 137 15.22 -5.98 8.13
CA GLN A 137 15.64 -7.32 8.55
C GLN A 137 16.24 -8.12 7.38
N ALA A 138 15.68 -7.98 6.18
CA ALA A 138 16.18 -8.60 4.97
C ALA A 138 17.59 -8.10 4.63
N GLU A 139 17.82 -6.78 4.69
CA GLU A 139 19.16 -6.18 4.51
C GLU A 139 20.16 -6.72 5.53
N ARG A 140 19.76 -6.87 6.79
CA ARG A 140 20.62 -7.37 7.87
C ARG A 140 20.96 -8.85 7.76
N LEU A 141 20.06 -9.64 7.20
CA LEU A 141 20.29 -11.06 6.93
C LEU A 141 20.98 -11.28 5.58
N GLU A 142 21.24 -10.21 4.81
CA GLU A 142 21.81 -10.26 3.46
C GLU A 142 20.97 -11.10 2.48
N ILE A 143 19.65 -11.14 2.70
CA ILE A 143 18.70 -11.88 1.88
C ILE A 143 17.84 -10.86 1.11
N PRO A 144 17.69 -10.99 -0.22
CA PRO A 144 16.78 -10.15 -0.98
C PRO A 144 15.35 -10.18 -0.40
N ILE A 145 14.71 -9.03 -0.28
CA ILE A 145 13.36 -8.95 0.30
C ILE A 145 12.34 -9.77 -0.51
N GLU A 146 12.58 -9.92 -1.79
CA GLU A 146 11.78 -10.70 -2.72
C GLU A 146 11.77 -12.19 -2.35
N ASP A 147 12.88 -12.70 -1.82
CA ASP A 147 13.05 -14.11 -1.45
C ASP A 147 12.58 -14.40 -0.02
N PHE A 148 12.36 -13.36 0.77
CA PHE A 148 12.09 -13.47 2.21
C PHE A 148 10.86 -14.32 2.53
N GLY A 149 9.82 -14.24 1.71
CA GLY A 149 8.62 -15.06 1.85
C GLY A 149 8.88 -16.55 1.60
N GLU A 150 9.69 -16.87 0.60
CA GLU A 150 10.05 -18.25 0.26
C GLU A 150 10.90 -18.90 1.37
N TYR A 151 11.82 -18.15 2.01
CA TYR A 151 12.54 -18.62 3.19
C TYR A 151 11.59 -18.94 4.33
N ALA A 152 10.60 -18.06 4.59
CA ALA A 152 9.59 -18.31 5.63
C ALA A 152 8.82 -19.62 5.40
N LEU A 153 8.49 -19.96 4.13
CA LEU A 153 7.77 -21.19 3.79
C LEU A 153 8.61 -22.46 4.02
N LYS A 154 9.94 -22.36 3.99
CA LYS A 154 10.85 -23.49 4.27
C LYS A 154 11.02 -23.75 5.76
N SER A 155 10.57 -22.84 6.62
CA SER A 155 10.66 -22.99 8.09
C SER A 155 9.91 -24.23 8.56
N LYS A 156 10.58 -25.04 9.36
CA LYS A 156 10.00 -26.24 9.98
C LYS A 156 9.55 -25.97 11.42
N SER A 157 10.21 -25.02 12.09
CA SER A 157 9.94 -24.66 13.47
C SER A 157 10.22 -23.16 13.69
N PRO A 158 9.29 -22.28 13.28
CA PRO A 158 9.48 -20.83 13.40
C PRO A 158 9.85 -20.43 14.82
N VAL A 159 10.99 -19.74 14.98
CA VAL A 159 11.45 -19.31 16.30
C VAL A 159 10.59 -18.17 16.82
N ARG A 160 10.27 -18.19 18.10
CA ARG A 160 9.52 -17.09 18.69
C ARG A 160 10.37 -15.82 18.73
N ILE A 161 9.91 -14.76 18.05
CA ILE A 161 10.54 -13.44 18.03
C ILE A 161 9.60 -12.43 18.69
N ALA A 162 10.16 -11.46 19.42
CA ALA A 162 9.38 -10.36 20.01
C ALA A 162 8.64 -9.57 18.93
N GLY A 163 7.33 -9.39 19.09
CA GLY A 163 6.49 -8.75 18.06
C GLY A 163 6.02 -7.32 18.40
N ARG A 164 6.25 -6.82 19.63
CA ARG A 164 5.68 -5.52 20.03
C ARG A 164 6.49 -4.31 19.58
N CYS A 165 7.80 -4.44 19.46
CA CYS A 165 8.71 -3.34 19.16
C CYS A 165 9.75 -3.81 18.15
N ALA A 166 10.00 -3.00 17.12
CA ALA A 166 10.98 -3.31 16.08
C ALA A 166 12.40 -3.51 16.65
N VAL A 167 12.79 -2.72 17.64
CA VAL A 167 14.11 -2.80 18.30
C VAL A 167 14.27 -4.14 19.03
N PHE A 168 13.26 -4.55 19.79
CA PHE A 168 13.30 -5.84 20.49
C PHE A 168 13.20 -7.03 19.54
N ALA A 169 12.43 -6.91 18.46
CA ALA A 169 12.35 -7.93 17.41
C ALA A 169 13.72 -8.14 16.75
N GLU A 170 14.41 -7.05 16.42
CA GLU A 170 15.74 -7.07 15.82
C GLU A 170 16.78 -7.67 16.79
N SER A 171 16.79 -7.25 18.05
CA SER A 171 17.71 -7.78 19.07
C SER A 171 17.47 -9.27 19.31
N ASP A 172 16.21 -9.71 19.34
CA ASP A 172 15.84 -11.11 19.54
C ASP A 172 16.23 -11.95 18.31
N MET A 173 16.05 -11.44 17.09
CA MET A 173 16.52 -12.07 15.85
C MET A 173 18.04 -12.32 15.90
N ILE A 174 18.83 -11.28 16.26
CA ILE A 174 20.28 -11.40 16.36
C ILE A 174 20.66 -12.47 17.39
N HIS A 175 19.99 -12.48 18.55
CA HIS A 175 20.23 -13.49 19.55
C HIS A 175 19.95 -14.91 19.04
N LYS A 176 18.88 -15.10 18.25
CA LYS A 176 18.58 -16.40 17.62
C LYS A 176 19.66 -16.82 16.64
N GLN A 177 20.19 -15.90 15.82
CA GLN A 177 21.35 -16.17 14.95
C GLN A 177 22.57 -16.65 15.76
N GLN A 178 22.90 -15.97 16.87
CA GLN A 178 24.00 -16.33 17.75
C GLN A 178 23.82 -17.70 18.41
N LEU A 179 22.59 -18.13 18.64
CA LEU A 179 22.27 -19.48 19.15
C LEU A 179 22.30 -20.56 18.06
N GLY A 180 22.56 -20.20 16.77
CA GLY A 180 22.70 -21.14 15.67
C GLY A 180 21.40 -21.62 15.07
N TYR A 181 20.28 -20.86 15.24
CA TYR A 181 19.05 -21.14 14.51
C TYR A 181 19.26 -20.86 13.01
N ASN A 182 18.63 -21.66 12.15
CA ASN A 182 18.67 -21.44 10.71
C ASN A 182 17.86 -20.21 10.30
N GLU A 183 18.17 -19.67 9.12
CA GLU A 183 17.55 -18.46 8.60
C GLU A 183 16.06 -18.63 8.33
N GLU A 184 15.64 -19.80 7.82
CA GLU A 184 14.27 -20.10 7.51
C GLU A 184 13.38 -20.02 8.77
N ASP A 185 13.83 -20.60 9.90
CA ASP A 185 13.07 -20.57 11.15
C ASP A 185 13.07 -19.17 11.78
N ILE A 186 14.14 -18.40 11.61
CA ILE A 186 14.21 -16.99 12.03
C ILE A 186 13.22 -16.15 11.20
N ILE A 187 13.23 -16.29 9.88
CA ILE A 187 12.36 -15.52 8.97
C ILE A 187 10.90 -15.91 9.17
N GLY A 188 10.60 -17.20 9.31
CA GLY A 188 9.28 -17.67 9.70
C GLY A 188 8.79 -17.00 10.99
N GLY A 189 9.67 -16.96 12.00
CA GLY A 189 9.40 -16.28 13.27
C GLY A 189 9.17 -14.76 13.15
N LEU A 190 9.89 -14.08 12.25
CA LEU A 190 9.70 -12.65 11.94
C LEU A 190 8.34 -12.41 11.27
N CYS A 191 7.94 -13.26 10.32
CA CYS A 191 6.62 -13.18 9.70
C CYS A 191 5.49 -13.33 10.72
N GLU A 192 5.58 -14.35 11.59
CA GLU A 192 4.60 -14.53 12.67
C GLU A 192 4.62 -13.35 13.67
N ALA A 193 5.79 -12.80 13.99
CA ALA A 193 5.90 -11.66 14.89
C ALA A 193 5.25 -10.41 14.32
N MET A 194 5.43 -10.16 13.02
CA MET A 194 4.79 -9.04 12.31
C MET A 194 3.27 -9.16 12.32
N VAL A 195 2.73 -10.34 12.02
CA VAL A 195 1.28 -10.59 12.05
C VAL A 195 0.73 -10.42 13.47
N ARG A 196 1.42 -10.94 14.50
CA ARG A 196 1.03 -10.70 15.90
C ARG A 196 1.04 -9.22 16.27
N ASN A 197 2.02 -8.45 15.80
CA ASN A 197 2.06 -7.00 15.98
C ASN A 197 0.87 -6.33 15.31
N TYR A 198 0.63 -6.64 14.05
CA TYR A 198 -0.48 -6.07 13.28
C TYR A 198 -1.83 -6.35 13.96
N LEU A 199 -2.13 -7.60 14.30
CA LEU A 199 -3.40 -7.97 14.94
C LEU A 199 -3.57 -7.36 16.33
N SER A 200 -2.48 -7.20 17.10
CA SER A 200 -2.54 -6.60 18.43
C SER A 200 -2.67 -5.07 18.41
N ASN A 201 -2.28 -4.41 17.33
CA ASN A 201 -2.38 -2.96 17.16
C ASN A 201 -3.65 -2.58 16.39
N VAL A 202 -3.67 -2.80 15.08
CA VAL A 202 -4.81 -2.37 14.24
C VAL A 202 -5.98 -3.35 14.28
N GLY A 203 -5.73 -4.63 14.55
CA GLY A 203 -6.75 -5.66 14.70
C GLY A 203 -7.42 -5.72 16.07
N LYS A 204 -6.88 -5.00 17.08
CA LYS A 204 -7.37 -5.07 18.45
C LYS A 204 -8.84 -4.64 18.57
N GLY A 205 -9.67 -5.54 19.06
CA GLY A 205 -11.12 -5.29 19.24
C GLY A 205 -11.91 -5.29 17.94
N LYS A 206 -11.27 -5.58 16.79
CA LYS A 206 -11.95 -5.63 15.50
C LYS A 206 -12.54 -7.02 15.23
N ARG A 207 -13.74 -7.04 14.67
CA ARG A 207 -14.38 -8.29 14.24
C ARG A 207 -13.98 -8.60 12.80
N ILE A 208 -12.82 -9.26 12.64
CA ILE A 208 -12.31 -9.73 11.35
C ILE A 208 -13.25 -10.85 10.85
N ARG A 209 -13.68 -10.74 9.59
CA ARG A 209 -14.58 -11.71 8.93
C ARG A 209 -14.00 -12.06 7.56
N SER A 210 -14.24 -13.28 7.09
CA SER A 210 -14.03 -13.65 5.69
C SER A 210 -15.10 -12.98 4.81
N LYS A 211 -14.87 -12.59 3.58
CA LYS A 211 -13.63 -12.71 2.76
C LYS A 211 -12.61 -11.65 3.19
N ILE A 212 -11.35 -12.06 3.30
CA ILE A 212 -10.25 -11.18 3.69
C ILE A 212 -9.37 -10.92 2.47
N PHE A 213 -9.12 -9.63 2.18
CA PHE A 213 -8.14 -9.21 1.18
C PHE A 213 -6.87 -8.69 1.87
N PHE A 214 -5.70 -9.11 1.38
CA PHE A 214 -4.42 -8.59 1.84
C PHE A 214 -3.77 -7.76 0.74
N GLN A 215 -3.45 -6.50 1.04
CA GLN A 215 -3.00 -5.47 0.11
C GLN A 215 -1.77 -4.72 0.66
N GLY A 216 -1.25 -3.80 -0.17
CA GLY A 216 -0.03 -3.06 0.14
C GLY A 216 1.22 -3.80 -0.31
N GLY A 217 2.39 -3.15 -0.22
CA GLY A 217 3.65 -3.72 -0.72
C GLY A 217 4.05 -5.02 -0.04
N VAL A 218 3.69 -5.19 1.23
CA VAL A 218 4.01 -6.40 2.02
C VAL A 218 3.20 -7.62 1.59
N ALA A 219 2.10 -7.44 0.87
CA ALA A 219 1.31 -8.56 0.33
C ALA A 219 2.08 -9.38 -0.73
N ALA A 220 3.22 -8.88 -1.22
CA ALA A 220 4.17 -9.68 -2.00
C ALA A 220 4.76 -10.85 -1.22
N ASN A 221 4.83 -10.74 0.12
CA ASN A 221 5.47 -11.73 0.96
C ASN A 221 4.51 -12.87 1.30
N ILE A 222 4.69 -14.02 0.66
CA ILE A 222 3.86 -15.21 0.86
C ILE A 222 3.93 -15.74 2.30
N GLY A 223 5.06 -15.59 2.99
CA GLY A 223 5.22 -15.98 4.40
C GLY A 223 4.31 -15.17 5.34
N ILE A 224 4.13 -13.86 5.07
CA ILE A 224 3.19 -13.02 5.82
C ILE A 224 1.74 -13.45 5.54
N LYS A 225 1.40 -13.74 4.26
CA LYS A 225 0.07 -14.26 3.91
C LYS A 225 -0.25 -15.51 4.71
N VAL A 226 0.64 -16.51 4.68
CA VAL A 226 0.47 -17.77 5.42
C VAL A 226 0.40 -17.56 6.93
N ALA A 227 1.21 -16.62 7.47
CA ALA A 227 1.14 -16.27 8.88
C ALA A 227 -0.21 -15.65 9.28
N PHE A 228 -0.82 -14.82 8.40
CA PHE A 228 -2.18 -14.31 8.60
C PHE A 228 -3.21 -15.44 8.56
N GLU A 229 -3.14 -16.33 7.58
CA GLU A 229 -4.07 -17.47 7.45
C GLU A 229 -4.02 -18.36 8.71
N LYS A 230 -2.81 -18.66 9.19
CA LYS A 230 -2.61 -19.41 10.44
C LYS A 230 -3.17 -18.69 11.67
N ALA A 231 -2.96 -17.37 11.77
CA ALA A 231 -3.39 -16.59 12.92
C ALA A 231 -4.90 -16.34 12.96
N LEU A 232 -5.56 -16.29 11.80
CA LEU A 232 -6.98 -15.99 11.64
C LEU A 232 -7.84 -17.24 11.40
N ASP A 233 -7.20 -18.39 11.20
CA ASP A 233 -7.83 -19.67 10.85
C ASP A 233 -8.81 -19.52 9.64
N THR A 234 -8.36 -18.78 8.61
CA THR A 234 -9.16 -18.51 7.42
C THR A 234 -8.27 -18.12 6.24
N GLU A 235 -8.77 -18.34 5.03
CA GLU A 235 -8.09 -17.98 3.80
C GLU A 235 -7.95 -16.45 3.65
N VAL A 236 -6.80 -16.01 3.14
CA VAL A 236 -6.49 -14.61 2.85
C VAL A 236 -6.18 -14.47 1.37
N TYR A 237 -6.97 -13.68 0.67
CA TYR A 237 -6.80 -13.44 -0.75
C TYR A 237 -5.88 -12.25 -1.02
N VAL A 238 -4.91 -12.42 -1.92
CA VAL A 238 -4.04 -11.35 -2.40
C VAL A 238 -4.44 -10.97 -3.82
N PRO A 239 -4.97 -9.76 -4.06
CA PRO A 239 -5.35 -9.32 -5.40
C PRO A 239 -4.15 -9.21 -6.34
N THR A 240 -4.35 -9.42 -7.65
CA THR A 240 -3.28 -9.32 -8.67
C THR A 240 -2.53 -7.98 -8.63
N HIS A 241 -3.22 -6.89 -8.29
CA HIS A 241 -2.66 -5.55 -8.23
C HIS A 241 -2.52 -5.03 -6.80
N TYR A 242 -2.24 -5.93 -5.84
CA TYR A 242 -2.16 -5.68 -4.39
C TYR A 242 -1.36 -4.42 -4.02
N ASN A 243 -0.34 -4.09 -4.78
CA ASN A 243 0.59 -3.00 -4.49
C ASN A 243 0.16 -1.62 -5.01
N VAL A 244 -0.93 -1.54 -5.79
CA VAL A 244 -1.45 -0.29 -6.37
C VAL A 244 -2.95 -0.10 -6.15
N MET A 245 -3.54 -0.83 -5.21
CA MET A 245 -4.98 -0.80 -4.95
C MET A 245 -5.50 0.59 -4.57
N GLY A 246 -4.74 1.38 -3.82
CA GLY A 246 -5.09 2.77 -3.52
C GLY A 246 -5.23 3.61 -4.80
N ALA A 247 -4.28 3.48 -5.72
CA ALA A 247 -4.35 4.19 -7.00
C ALA A 247 -5.52 3.70 -7.87
N ILE A 248 -5.80 2.38 -7.91
CA ILE A 248 -6.97 1.83 -8.61
C ILE A 248 -8.26 2.44 -8.06
N GLY A 249 -8.43 2.46 -6.74
CA GLY A 249 -9.63 3.05 -6.12
C GLY A 249 -9.78 4.54 -6.41
N ALA A 250 -8.68 5.30 -6.43
CA ALA A 250 -8.69 6.70 -6.80
C ALA A 250 -9.11 6.90 -8.28
N ALA A 251 -8.65 6.05 -9.20
CA ALA A 251 -9.05 6.08 -10.59
C ALA A 251 -10.55 5.77 -10.78
N ILE A 252 -11.07 4.74 -10.11
CA ILE A 252 -12.51 4.38 -10.14
C ILE A 252 -13.36 5.56 -9.67
N LEU A 253 -13.00 6.14 -8.52
CA LEU A 253 -13.71 7.30 -7.96
C LEU A 253 -13.65 8.53 -8.87
N SER A 254 -12.53 8.73 -9.59
CA SER A 254 -12.41 9.82 -10.54
C SER A 254 -13.31 9.63 -11.77
N LYS A 255 -13.44 8.39 -12.26
CA LYS A 255 -14.36 8.02 -13.33
C LYS A 255 -15.80 8.37 -12.95
N GLU A 256 -16.25 7.93 -11.76
CA GLU A 256 -17.60 8.25 -11.26
C GLU A 256 -17.83 9.76 -11.16
N LYS A 257 -16.82 10.51 -10.73
CA LYS A 257 -16.91 11.98 -10.61
C LYS A 257 -17.07 12.65 -11.97
N VAL A 258 -16.22 12.30 -12.93
CA VAL A 258 -16.22 12.90 -14.26
C VAL A 258 -17.47 12.54 -15.06
N MET A 259 -18.03 11.35 -14.88
CA MET A 259 -19.31 10.98 -15.50
C MET A 259 -20.46 11.91 -15.09
N ARG A 260 -20.37 12.56 -13.91
CA ARG A 260 -21.35 13.53 -13.42
C ARG A 260 -21.06 14.97 -13.89
N ILE A 261 -19.76 15.33 -14.02
CA ILE A 261 -19.34 16.72 -14.28
C ILE A 261 -19.07 16.97 -15.77
N GLY A 262 -18.69 15.93 -16.53
CA GLY A 262 -18.48 15.97 -17.98
C GLY A 262 -17.13 16.51 -18.43
N LYS A 263 -16.23 16.98 -17.52
CA LYS A 263 -14.89 17.50 -17.86
C LYS A 263 -13.88 17.19 -16.78
N THR A 264 -12.61 17.03 -17.19
CA THR A 264 -11.48 16.87 -16.30
C THR A 264 -10.76 18.19 -16.03
N ASN A 265 -10.12 18.28 -14.85
CA ASN A 265 -9.20 19.36 -14.46
C ASN A 265 -7.73 18.98 -14.71
N PHE A 266 -7.47 17.81 -15.31
CA PHE A 266 -6.10 17.34 -15.57
C PHE A 266 -5.31 18.38 -16.36
N LYS A 267 -4.14 18.74 -15.83
CA LYS A 267 -3.29 19.80 -16.40
C LYS A 267 -2.37 19.34 -17.54
N GLY A 268 -2.52 18.08 -17.95
CA GLY A 268 -1.65 17.48 -18.97
C GLY A 268 -0.36 16.88 -18.43
N PHE A 269 0.33 16.10 -19.25
CA PHE A 269 1.62 15.49 -18.90
C PHE A 269 2.77 16.50 -18.91
N GLU A 270 2.59 17.66 -19.53
CA GLU A 270 3.59 18.74 -19.66
C GLU A 270 4.03 19.29 -18.31
N ILE A 271 3.20 19.19 -17.26
CA ILE A 271 3.55 19.58 -15.90
C ILE A 271 4.73 18.78 -15.32
N ALA A 272 5.00 17.59 -15.88
CA ALA A 272 6.12 16.75 -15.48
C ALA A 272 7.49 17.38 -15.78
N PHE A 273 7.52 18.36 -16.67
CA PHE A 273 8.75 19.05 -17.12
C PHE A 273 8.93 20.42 -16.48
N ASN A 274 7.95 20.90 -15.73
CA ASN A 274 8.02 22.20 -15.07
C ASN A 274 8.84 22.10 -13.78
N ASP A 275 9.68 23.10 -13.53
CA ASP A 275 10.34 23.27 -12.24
C ASP A 275 9.30 23.68 -11.18
N PHE A 276 8.97 22.75 -10.31
CA PHE A 276 8.10 23.02 -9.19
C PHE A 276 8.97 23.39 -7.96
N VAL A 277 9.10 24.69 -7.74
CA VAL A 277 9.70 25.19 -6.49
C VAL A 277 8.60 25.30 -5.45
N PRO A 278 8.62 24.50 -4.37
CA PRO A 278 7.70 24.69 -3.27
C PRO A 278 7.89 26.11 -2.72
N LYS A 279 6.88 26.97 -2.80
CA LYS A 279 6.94 28.19 -2.00
C LYS A 279 7.01 27.77 -0.53
N ASN A 280 7.99 28.26 0.20
CA ASN A 280 8.04 28.10 1.64
C ASN A 280 6.71 28.66 2.19
N ILE A 281 5.83 27.76 2.61
CA ILE A 281 4.68 28.11 3.41
C ILE A 281 5.30 28.36 4.79
N GLU A 282 5.52 29.60 5.15
CA GLU A 282 5.81 29.96 6.53
C GLU A 282 4.65 29.42 7.36
N CYS A 283 4.95 28.44 8.18
CA CYS A 283 3.98 27.87 9.10
C CYS A 283 3.75 28.90 10.22
N ASN A 284 2.83 29.84 9.98
CA ASN A 284 2.38 30.75 11.02
C ASN A 284 1.44 29.96 11.94
N GLY A 285 1.99 29.29 12.93
CA GLY A 285 1.22 28.69 14.02
C GLY A 285 1.38 27.17 14.19
N CYS A 286 2.62 26.65 14.20
CA CYS A 286 2.90 25.38 14.88
C CYS A 286 3.26 25.65 16.33
#